data_db57d1a6d70f7aa0c8d4332160a2492f
#
_entry.id   db57d1a6d70f7aa0c8d4332160a2492f
#
_cell.length_a   1.000
_cell.length_b   1.000
_cell.length_c   1.000
_cell.angle_alpha   90.00
_cell.angle_beta   90.00
_cell.angle_gamma   90.00
#
_symmetry.space_group_name_H-M   'P 1'
#
loop_
_entity.id
_entity.type
_entity.pdbx_description
1 polymer ?
#
loop_
_entity_poly.entity_id
_entity_poly.type
_entity_poly.pdbx_seq_one_letter_code
_entity_poly.pdbx_strand_id
1 'polypeptide(L)'
;MADDRIVSSYAQYLPAVLQEDPLIGRLLLAFEKLLAGFPVAVPGDPLPAQPGLEASLDGLARLFRPGPGAPDRSRTPEPFVPWLAGWLGLTLRDEWDPETRRRFLANAVPLYRLRGTRGGLLALLNLYVDQPDAVTIYEFDAPPHFFQVEIVQTQRDPLQLARLDRCVRAIIDADKPSHTFYGLRILFPTMQIVDAPTSDSDGIYVGVTTTLGSSSLH
;
A
#
# COMPACT_ATOMS: atom_id res chain seq x y z
N MET A 1 11.55 -31.65 -22.74
CA MET A 1 12.34 -32.89 -22.54
C MET A 1 12.25 -33.17 -21.04
N ALA A 2 11.51 -34.17 -20.62
CA ALA A 2 11.48 -34.59 -19.22
C ALA A 2 12.87 -35.12 -18.85
N ASP A 3 13.41 -34.63 -17.78
CA ASP A 3 14.72 -35.01 -17.25
C ASP A 3 14.60 -36.41 -16.62
N ASP A 4 14.85 -37.43 -17.42
CA ASP A 4 14.79 -38.84 -17.04
C ASP A 4 16.07 -39.28 -16.32
N ARG A 5 16.70 -38.36 -15.61
CA ARG A 5 17.91 -38.64 -14.83
C ARG A 5 17.56 -39.49 -13.60
N ILE A 6 18.10 -40.69 -13.57
CA ILE A 6 17.99 -41.62 -12.43
C ILE A 6 18.95 -41.22 -11.31
N VAL A 7 19.97 -40.38 -11.61
CA VAL A 7 21.05 -39.99 -10.69
C VAL A 7 21.13 -38.46 -10.65
N SER A 8 21.32 -37.91 -9.43
CA SER A 8 21.45 -36.49 -9.19
C SER A 8 22.68 -35.89 -9.88
N SER A 9 22.55 -34.63 -10.35
CA SER A 9 23.68 -33.83 -10.83
C SER A 9 24.70 -33.54 -9.73
N TYR A 10 24.29 -33.62 -8.47
CA TYR A 10 25.17 -33.38 -7.32
C TYR A 10 26.18 -34.50 -7.10
N ALA A 11 25.96 -35.69 -7.68
CA ALA A 11 26.91 -36.80 -7.60
C ALA A 11 28.32 -36.41 -8.12
N GLN A 12 28.41 -35.51 -9.12
CA GLN A 12 29.69 -35.03 -9.67
C GLN A 12 30.59 -34.35 -8.64
N TYR A 13 30.06 -33.84 -7.54
CA TYR A 13 30.84 -33.20 -6.47
C TYR A 13 31.34 -34.15 -5.40
N LEU A 14 30.94 -35.42 -5.47
CA LEU A 14 31.39 -36.45 -4.53
C LEU A 14 32.72 -37.05 -4.97
N PRO A 15 33.48 -37.64 -4.02
CA PRO A 15 34.62 -38.52 -4.35
C PRO A 15 34.17 -39.67 -5.27
N ALA A 16 35.05 -40.07 -6.21
CA ALA A 16 34.73 -41.06 -7.23
C ALA A 16 34.17 -42.37 -6.67
N VAL A 17 34.65 -42.81 -5.52
CA VAL A 17 34.18 -44.02 -4.81
C VAL A 17 32.66 -43.96 -4.48
N LEU A 18 32.10 -42.76 -4.25
CA LEU A 18 30.71 -42.55 -3.88
C LEU A 18 29.84 -42.26 -5.09
N GLN A 19 30.43 -41.86 -6.22
CA GLN A 19 29.67 -41.53 -7.45
C GLN A 19 29.04 -42.77 -8.10
N GLU A 20 29.63 -43.93 -7.90
CA GLU A 20 29.17 -45.20 -8.48
C GLU A 20 28.09 -45.86 -7.64
N ASP A 21 27.80 -45.38 -6.44
CA ASP A 21 26.79 -45.95 -5.55
C ASP A 21 25.36 -45.46 -5.96
N PRO A 22 24.48 -46.36 -6.42
CA PRO A 22 23.14 -46.00 -6.85
C PRO A 22 22.25 -45.52 -5.71
N LEU A 23 22.50 -45.93 -4.46
CA LEU A 23 21.73 -45.48 -3.29
C LEU A 23 22.04 -43.99 -3.02
N ILE A 24 23.32 -43.64 -3.03
CA ILE A 24 23.77 -42.24 -2.85
C ILE A 24 23.23 -41.36 -3.98
N GLY A 25 23.28 -41.83 -5.23
CA GLY A 25 22.72 -41.10 -6.36
C GLY A 25 21.23 -40.80 -6.22
N ARG A 26 20.44 -41.76 -5.76
CA ARG A 26 18.99 -41.57 -5.48
C ARG A 26 18.72 -40.65 -4.30
N LEU A 27 19.50 -40.77 -3.24
CA LEU A 27 19.38 -39.89 -2.07
C LEU A 27 19.64 -38.43 -2.47
N LEU A 28 20.74 -38.18 -3.21
CA LEU A 28 21.06 -36.85 -3.70
C LEU A 28 20.00 -36.30 -4.65
N LEU A 29 19.41 -37.17 -5.49
CA LEU A 29 18.31 -36.77 -6.36
C LEU A 29 17.09 -36.28 -5.56
N ALA A 30 16.77 -36.93 -4.44
CA ALA A 30 15.72 -36.45 -3.56
C ALA A 30 16.01 -35.08 -2.97
N PHE A 31 17.25 -34.83 -2.53
CA PHE A 31 17.69 -33.49 -2.08
C PHE A 31 17.68 -32.46 -3.20
N GLU A 32 18.17 -32.80 -4.40
CA GLU A 32 18.14 -31.94 -5.56
C GLU A 32 16.72 -31.50 -5.90
N LYS A 33 15.76 -32.43 -5.85
CA LYS A 33 14.34 -32.14 -6.06
C LYS A 33 13.73 -31.28 -4.96
N LEU A 34 14.13 -31.42 -3.71
CA LEU A 34 13.69 -30.55 -2.62
C LEU A 34 14.26 -29.12 -2.77
N LEU A 35 15.51 -29.02 -3.21
CA LEU A 35 16.17 -27.72 -3.36
C LEU A 35 15.70 -27.00 -4.64
N ALA A 36 15.80 -27.65 -5.78
CA ALA A 36 15.48 -27.06 -7.07
C ALA A 36 13.99 -27.09 -7.43
N GLY A 37 13.23 -27.99 -6.79
CA GLY A 37 11.80 -28.19 -7.08
C GLY A 37 11.53 -29.14 -8.23
N PHE A 38 10.25 -29.23 -8.57
CA PHE A 38 9.74 -30.03 -9.70
C PHE A 38 9.36 -29.04 -10.82
N PRO A 39 10.23 -28.81 -11.81
CA PRO A 39 10.02 -27.76 -12.81
C PRO A 39 8.86 -28.04 -13.77
N VAL A 40 8.46 -29.30 -13.91
CA VAL A 40 7.38 -29.72 -14.83
C VAL A 40 6.55 -30.81 -14.18
N ALA A 41 5.22 -30.70 -14.27
CA ALA A 41 4.33 -31.81 -13.95
C ALA A 41 4.60 -32.97 -14.92
N VAL A 42 5.06 -34.09 -14.41
CA VAL A 42 5.29 -35.29 -15.24
C VAL A 42 3.92 -35.88 -15.58
N PRO A 43 3.61 -36.19 -16.86
CA PRO A 43 2.36 -36.83 -17.23
C PRO A 43 2.19 -38.14 -16.46
N GLY A 44 1.13 -38.24 -15.67
CA GLY A 44 0.83 -39.42 -14.81
C GLY A 44 1.33 -39.31 -13.37
N ASP A 45 2.06 -38.27 -13.01
CA ASP A 45 2.42 -37.96 -11.62
C ASP A 45 1.31 -37.11 -10.97
N PRO A 46 0.76 -37.51 -9.80
CA PRO A 46 -0.27 -36.73 -9.12
C PRO A 46 0.25 -35.40 -8.52
N LEU A 47 1.56 -35.17 -8.51
CA LEU A 47 2.15 -33.96 -7.94
C LEU A 47 2.27 -32.85 -8.97
N PRO A 48 1.64 -31.69 -8.73
CA PRO A 48 1.83 -30.52 -9.60
C PRO A 48 3.26 -30.00 -9.50
N ALA A 49 3.71 -29.25 -10.52
CA ALA A 49 4.96 -28.53 -10.46
C ALA A 49 5.04 -27.69 -9.18
N GLN A 50 6.06 -27.92 -8.36
CA GLN A 50 6.28 -27.22 -7.10
C GLN A 50 7.60 -26.47 -7.14
N PRO A 51 7.63 -25.20 -6.69
CA PRO A 51 8.88 -24.46 -6.54
C PRO A 51 9.71 -25.15 -5.45
N GLY A 52 11.01 -25.29 -5.69
CA GLY A 52 11.94 -25.75 -4.68
C GLY A 52 12.23 -24.70 -3.61
N LEU A 53 13.06 -25.10 -2.65
CA LEU A 53 13.47 -24.23 -1.56
C LEU A 53 14.25 -23.00 -2.09
N GLU A 54 15.08 -23.16 -3.12
CA GLU A 54 15.82 -22.06 -3.77
C GLU A 54 14.88 -21.01 -4.32
N ALA A 55 13.86 -21.40 -5.10
CA ALA A 55 12.87 -20.48 -5.64
C ALA A 55 12.05 -19.79 -4.53
N SER A 56 11.82 -20.48 -3.41
CA SER A 56 11.13 -19.92 -2.25
C SER A 56 12.00 -18.87 -1.55
N LEU A 57 13.30 -19.13 -1.42
CA LEU A 57 14.29 -18.19 -0.83
C LEU A 57 14.48 -16.96 -1.73
N ASP A 58 14.61 -17.15 -3.05
CA ASP A 58 14.68 -16.06 -4.02
C ASP A 58 13.41 -15.18 -3.99
N GLY A 59 12.28 -15.81 -3.71
CA GLY A 59 11.00 -15.15 -3.56
C GLY A 59 10.83 -14.33 -2.27
N LEU A 60 11.70 -14.47 -1.26
CA LEU A 60 11.54 -13.77 0.03
C LEU A 60 11.54 -12.24 -0.11
N ALA A 61 12.33 -11.70 -1.03
CA ALA A 61 12.39 -10.25 -1.27
C ALA A 61 11.03 -9.63 -1.60
N ARG A 62 10.11 -10.40 -2.19
CA ARG A 62 8.75 -9.93 -2.50
C ARG A 62 7.92 -9.62 -1.26
N LEU A 63 8.16 -10.32 -0.15
CA LEU A 63 7.45 -10.10 1.11
C LEU A 63 7.63 -8.68 1.65
N PHE A 64 8.72 -8.02 1.27
CA PHE A 64 9.09 -6.67 1.68
C PHE A 64 8.84 -5.62 0.59
N ARG A 65 8.00 -5.93 -0.40
CA ARG A 65 7.60 -5.01 -1.47
C ARG A 65 6.09 -4.72 -1.41
N PRO A 66 5.66 -3.90 -0.45
CA PRO A 66 4.23 -3.61 -0.26
C PRO A 66 3.62 -2.76 -1.36
N GLY A 67 4.41 -2.13 -2.22
CA GLY A 67 4.03 -1.08 -3.14
C GLY A 67 2.75 -1.31 -3.94
N PRO A 68 1.97 -0.25 -4.21
CA PRO A 68 0.79 -0.30 -5.05
C PRO A 68 1.15 -0.55 -6.51
N GLY A 69 0.22 -1.10 -7.28
CA GLY A 69 0.36 -1.24 -8.74
C GLY A 69 1.32 -2.33 -9.24
N ALA A 70 2.06 -3.01 -8.35
CA ALA A 70 2.88 -4.15 -8.76
C ALA A 70 2.00 -5.40 -9.02
N PRO A 71 2.38 -6.28 -9.98
CA PRO A 71 1.69 -7.54 -10.16
C PRO A 71 1.66 -8.37 -8.87
N ASP A 72 0.55 -9.07 -8.59
CA ASP A 72 0.36 -9.81 -7.34
C ASP A 72 1.48 -10.80 -7.02
N ARG A 73 2.11 -11.37 -8.06
CA ARG A 73 3.22 -12.31 -7.89
C ARG A 73 4.54 -11.68 -7.45
N SER A 74 4.70 -10.37 -7.62
CA SER A 74 5.94 -9.64 -7.30
C SER A 74 5.84 -8.75 -6.07
N ARG A 75 4.67 -8.67 -5.44
CA ARG A 75 4.41 -7.85 -4.25
C ARG A 75 4.12 -8.69 -3.02
N THR A 76 4.16 -8.05 -1.86
CA THR A 76 3.77 -8.62 -0.57
C THR A 76 2.37 -9.25 -0.66
N PRO A 77 2.19 -10.54 -0.33
CA PRO A 77 0.87 -11.16 -0.25
C PRO A 77 -0.03 -10.44 0.76
N GLU A 78 -1.35 -10.36 0.45
CA GLU A 78 -2.29 -9.64 1.32
C GLU A 78 -2.29 -10.10 2.79
N PRO A 79 -2.26 -11.41 3.09
CA PRO A 79 -2.20 -11.87 4.48
C PRO A 79 -0.93 -11.44 5.23
N PHE A 80 0.15 -11.09 4.52
CA PHE A 80 1.41 -10.67 5.12
C PHE A 80 1.49 -9.16 5.40
N VAL A 81 0.61 -8.36 4.77
CA VAL A 81 0.56 -6.89 4.92
C VAL A 81 0.37 -6.45 6.38
N PRO A 82 -0.57 -7.03 7.18
CA PRO A 82 -0.73 -6.67 8.58
C PRO A 82 0.50 -6.99 9.44
N TRP A 83 1.15 -8.12 9.17
CA TRP A 83 2.39 -8.49 9.88
C TRP A 83 3.51 -7.49 9.60
N LEU A 84 3.71 -7.13 8.33
CA LEU A 84 4.74 -6.17 7.92
C LEU A 84 4.46 -4.77 8.52
N ALA A 85 3.20 -4.36 8.56
CA ALA A 85 2.80 -3.11 9.21
C ALA A 85 3.11 -3.10 10.70
N GLY A 86 2.77 -4.18 11.41
CA GLY A 86 3.10 -4.34 12.83
C GLY A 86 4.60 -4.26 13.09
N TRP A 87 5.41 -4.83 12.21
CA TRP A 87 6.86 -4.79 12.31
C TRP A 87 7.43 -3.38 12.13
N LEU A 88 6.79 -2.56 11.29
CA LEU A 88 7.11 -1.14 11.11
C LEU A 88 6.46 -0.23 12.17
N GLY A 89 5.68 -0.77 13.11
CA GLY A 89 4.96 0.01 14.11
C GLY A 89 3.80 0.84 13.52
N LEU A 90 3.32 0.49 12.32
CA LEU A 90 2.19 1.13 11.68
C LEU A 90 0.88 0.49 12.12
N THR A 91 -0.02 1.28 12.65
CA THR A 91 -1.40 0.86 12.90
C THR A 91 -2.20 1.01 11.60
N LEU A 92 -2.39 -0.10 10.89
CA LEU A 92 -3.31 -0.14 9.76
C LEU A 92 -4.76 -0.07 10.29
N ARG A 93 -5.57 0.75 9.63
CA ARG A 93 -6.99 0.86 9.95
C ARG A 93 -7.79 -0.10 9.10
N ASP A 94 -8.74 -0.79 9.72
CA ASP A 94 -9.61 -1.73 9.00
C ASP A 94 -10.48 -1.03 7.95
N GLU A 95 -10.75 0.25 8.15
CA GLU A 95 -11.54 1.09 7.25
C GLU A 95 -10.81 1.44 5.93
N TRP A 96 -9.48 1.26 5.88
CA TRP A 96 -8.70 1.54 4.67
C TRP A 96 -8.82 0.42 3.66
N ASP A 97 -8.95 0.79 2.39
CA ASP A 97 -8.88 -0.17 1.29
C ASP A 97 -7.46 -0.79 1.18
N PRO A 98 -7.34 -1.96 0.58
CA PRO A 98 -6.06 -2.67 0.48
C PRO A 98 -4.94 -1.85 -0.19
N GLU A 99 -5.25 -1.08 -1.23
CA GLU A 99 -4.24 -0.29 -1.93
C GLU A 99 -3.79 0.92 -1.11
N THR A 100 -4.66 1.54 -0.34
CA THR A 100 -4.30 2.59 0.61
C THR A 100 -3.38 2.05 1.70
N ARG A 101 -3.68 0.88 2.28
CA ARG A 101 -2.78 0.22 3.25
C ARG A 101 -1.39 -0.01 2.67
N ARG A 102 -1.30 -0.46 1.43
CA ARG A 102 -0.03 -0.68 0.72
C ARG A 102 0.72 0.61 0.45
N ARG A 103 0.04 1.68 0.07
CA ARG A 103 0.65 3.00 -0.12
C ARG A 103 1.27 3.53 1.17
N PHE A 104 0.56 3.44 2.29
CA PHE A 104 1.09 3.82 3.59
C PHE A 104 2.33 2.99 3.97
N LEU A 105 2.26 1.69 3.77
CA LEU A 105 3.35 0.78 4.09
C LEU A 105 4.61 1.07 3.26
N ALA A 106 4.44 1.32 1.96
CA ALA A 106 5.54 1.64 1.04
C ALA A 106 6.24 2.97 1.40
N ASN A 107 5.48 3.92 1.97
CA ASN A 107 5.98 5.25 2.34
C ASN A 107 6.29 5.40 3.84
N ALA A 108 6.21 4.32 4.62
CA ALA A 108 6.38 4.36 6.07
C ALA A 108 7.71 5.02 6.50
N VAL A 109 8.83 4.60 5.92
CA VAL A 109 10.16 5.09 6.32
C VAL A 109 10.36 6.59 6.04
N PRO A 110 10.03 7.13 4.85
CA PRO A 110 10.05 8.57 4.61
C PRO A 110 9.13 9.35 5.56
N LEU A 111 7.91 8.84 5.81
CA LEU A 111 6.94 9.50 6.68
C LEU A 111 7.42 9.57 8.12
N TYR A 112 8.03 8.51 8.64
CA TYR A 112 8.61 8.54 9.99
C TYR A 112 9.70 9.59 10.18
N ARG A 113 10.49 9.87 9.15
CA ARG A 113 11.53 10.90 9.22
C ARG A 113 10.96 12.31 9.33
N LEU A 114 9.75 12.51 8.82
CA LEU A 114 9.05 13.80 8.79
C LEU A 114 7.97 13.91 9.86
N ARG A 115 7.85 12.91 10.74
CA ARG A 115 6.81 12.87 11.77
C ARG A 115 6.82 14.12 12.65
N GLY A 116 5.64 14.63 12.97
CA GLY A 116 5.46 15.82 13.78
C GLY A 116 5.79 17.13 13.07
N THR A 117 6.05 17.11 11.77
CA THR A 117 6.26 18.30 10.95
C THR A 117 5.05 18.56 10.04
N ARG A 118 4.84 19.84 9.66
CA ARG A 118 3.82 20.22 8.68
C ARG A 118 3.96 19.44 7.37
N GLY A 119 5.18 19.31 6.86
CA GLY A 119 5.46 18.59 5.63
C GLY A 119 5.15 17.08 5.73
N GLY A 120 5.44 16.47 6.87
CA GLY A 120 5.12 15.07 7.15
C GLY A 120 3.62 14.84 7.20
N LEU A 121 2.90 15.67 7.95
CA LEU A 121 1.44 15.59 8.05
C LEU A 121 0.77 15.83 6.69
N LEU A 122 1.23 16.81 5.93
CA LEU A 122 0.74 17.06 4.56
C LEU A 122 0.95 15.85 3.64
N ALA A 123 2.14 15.26 3.65
CA ALA A 123 2.44 14.07 2.85
C ALA A 123 1.55 12.87 3.25
N LEU A 124 1.32 12.70 4.56
CA LEU A 124 0.50 11.63 5.09
C LEU A 124 -0.99 11.79 4.68
N LEU A 125 -1.51 13.01 4.77
CA LEU A 125 -2.88 13.32 4.37
C LEU A 125 -3.10 13.21 2.86
N ASN A 126 -2.16 13.70 2.05
CA ASN A 126 -2.22 13.56 0.59
C ASN A 126 -2.19 12.07 0.16
N LEU A 127 -1.43 11.24 0.88
CA LEU A 127 -1.39 9.81 0.61
C LEU A 127 -2.75 9.13 0.87
N TYR A 128 -3.51 9.63 1.85
CA TYR A 128 -4.83 9.10 2.18
C TYR A 128 -5.92 9.64 1.25
N VAL A 129 -5.93 10.96 1.00
CA VAL A 129 -6.95 11.62 0.18
C VAL A 129 -6.82 11.24 -1.30
N ASP A 130 -5.60 10.92 -1.75
CA ASP A 130 -5.29 10.49 -3.13
C ASP A 130 -5.77 11.47 -4.22
N GLN A 131 -5.77 12.75 -3.89
CA GLN A 131 -6.10 13.84 -4.81
C GLN A 131 -4.99 14.88 -4.72
N PRO A 132 -4.39 15.28 -5.84
CA PRO A 132 -3.35 16.31 -5.84
C PRO A 132 -3.96 17.64 -5.37
N ASP A 133 -3.19 18.34 -4.55
CA ASP A 133 -3.51 19.69 -4.04
C ASP A 133 -4.83 19.82 -3.26
N ALA A 134 -5.45 18.68 -2.87
CA ALA A 134 -6.69 18.69 -2.11
C ALA A 134 -6.50 19.10 -0.64
N VAL A 135 -5.29 18.95 -0.10
CA VAL A 135 -5.00 19.20 1.32
C VAL A 135 -4.12 20.45 1.47
N THR A 136 -4.55 21.36 2.31
CA THR A 136 -3.77 22.53 2.67
C THR A 136 -3.68 22.66 4.19
N ILE A 137 -2.49 23.00 4.71
CA ILE A 137 -2.28 23.22 6.14
C ILE A 137 -1.85 24.67 6.34
N TYR A 138 -2.58 25.36 7.18
CA TYR A 138 -2.28 26.74 7.58
C TYR A 138 -1.78 26.74 9.03
N GLU A 139 -0.70 27.47 9.27
CA GLU A 139 -0.14 27.72 10.59
C GLU A 139 -0.40 29.18 10.96
N PHE A 140 -0.71 29.42 12.21
CA PHE A 140 -1.05 30.75 12.71
C PHE A 140 -0.12 31.15 13.87
N ASP A 141 0.25 32.41 13.93
CA ASP A 141 1.04 32.95 15.04
C ASP A 141 0.19 33.10 16.32
N ALA A 142 -1.11 33.29 16.15
CA ALA A 142 -2.07 33.41 17.25
C ALA A 142 -3.41 32.73 16.87
N PRO A 143 -3.93 31.83 17.74
CA PRO A 143 -3.35 31.35 19.01
C PRO A 143 -2.11 30.47 18.80
N PRO A 144 -1.16 30.47 19.73
CA PRO A 144 0.04 29.63 19.59
C PRO A 144 -0.30 28.15 19.56
N HIS A 145 0.51 27.38 18.82
CA HIS A 145 0.37 25.93 18.63
C HIS A 145 -0.93 25.49 17.95
N PHE A 146 -1.60 26.38 17.25
CA PHE A 146 -2.81 26.07 16.49
C PHE A 146 -2.50 26.05 14.98
N PHE A 147 -3.01 25.03 14.29
CA PHE A 147 -2.99 24.96 12.85
C PHE A 147 -4.35 24.54 12.32
N GLN A 148 -4.61 24.86 11.04
CA GLN A 148 -5.84 24.47 10.36
C GLN A 148 -5.53 23.59 9.17
N VAL A 149 -6.26 22.50 9.07
CA VAL A 149 -6.21 21.60 7.92
C VAL A 149 -7.47 21.82 7.09
N GLU A 150 -7.29 22.12 5.82
CA GLU A 150 -8.38 22.23 4.85
C GLU A 150 -8.26 21.14 3.81
N ILE A 151 -9.38 20.48 3.53
CA ILE A 151 -9.47 19.42 2.52
C ILE A 151 -10.57 19.79 1.55
N VAL A 152 -10.23 19.92 0.28
CA VAL A 152 -11.19 20.19 -0.78
C VAL A 152 -11.70 18.87 -1.34
N GLN A 153 -13.03 18.67 -1.33
CA GLN A 153 -13.69 17.47 -1.85
C GLN A 153 -14.70 17.83 -2.91
N THR A 154 -14.71 17.05 -4.00
CA THR A 154 -15.69 17.23 -5.08
C THR A 154 -16.95 16.39 -4.87
N GLN A 155 -16.84 15.26 -4.19
CA GLN A 155 -17.95 14.37 -3.91
C GLN A 155 -18.68 14.76 -2.61
N ARG A 156 -20.03 14.75 -2.66
CA ARG A 156 -20.89 15.16 -1.54
C ARG A 156 -21.65 13.99 -0.89
N ASP A 157 -21.14 12.78 -0.99
CA ASP A 157 -21.76 11.63 -0.30
C ASP A 157 -21.57 11.76 1.21
N PRO A 158 -22.66 11.87 2.01
CA PRO A 158 -22.55 12.03 3.46
C PRO A 158 -21.82 10.90 4.17
N LEU A 159 -21.94 9.66 3.68
CA LEU A 159 -21.27 8.50 4.27
C LEU A 159 -19.77 8.55 4.04
N GLN A 160 -19.35 8.89 2.82
CA GLN A 160 -17.94 9.06 2.48
C GLN A 160 -17.32 10.22 3.25
N LEU A 161 -18.07 11.32 3.44
CA LEU A 161 -17.62 12.47 4.23
C LEU A 161 -17.40 12.12 5.69
N ALA A 162 -18.35 11.44 6.32
CA ALA A 162 -18.22 11.03 7.71
C ALA A 162 -17.04 10.07 7.91
N ARG A 163 -16.79 9.21 6.93
CA ARG A 163 -15.62 8.33 6.92
C ARG A 163 -14.33 9.12 6.76
N LEU A 164 -14.29 10.05 5.81
CA LEU A 164 -13.13 10.91 5.56
C LEU A 164 -12.78 11.72 6.82
N ASP A 165 -13.76 12.42 7.43
CA ASP A 165 -13.56 13.22 8.65
C ASP A 165 -12.95 12.36 9.77
N ARG A 166 -13.54 11.20 10.03
CA ARG A 166 -13.06 10.29 11.08
C ARG A 166 -11.64 9.81 10.83
N CYS A 167 -11.33 9.39 9.61
CA CYS A 167 -10.01 8.89 9.26
C CYS A 167 -8.95 10.00 9.30
N VAL A 168 -9.27 11.17 8.75
CA VAL A 168 -8.37 12.33 8.75
C VAL A 168 -8.07 12.79 10.18
N ARG A 169 -9.07 12.96 11.03
CA ARG A 169 -8.86 13.30 12.45
C ARG A 169 -7.95 12.30 13.13
N ALA A 170 -8.20 11.06 12.94
CA ALA A 170 -7.42 10.00 13.55
C ALA A 170 -5.97 9.91 13.00
N ILE A 171 -5.72 10.31 11.74
CA ILE A 171 -4.38 10.47 11.20
C ILE A 171 -3.68 11.66 11.85
N ILE A 172 -4.35 12.82 11.91
CA ILE A 172 -3.80 14.04 12.53
C ILE A 172 -3.45 13.80 14.00
N ASP A 173 -4.36 13.19 14.77
CA ASP A 173 -4.15 12.93 16.20
C ASP A 173 -2.99 11.97 16.47
N ALA A 174 -2.71 11.04 15.54
CA ALA A 174 -1.59 10.10 15.66
C ALA A 174 -0.23 10.73 15.31
N ASP A 175 -0.22 11.74 14.43
CA ASP A 175 1.02 12.30 13.88
C ASP A 175 1.39 13.66 14.47
N LYS A 176 0.40 14.50 14.85
CA LYS A 176 0.63 15.82 15.40
C LYS A 176 1.42 15.78 16.72
N PRO A 177 2.24 16.80 17.00
CA PRO A 177 2.82 16.96 18.33
C PRO A 177 1.74 17.09 19.42
N SER A 178 1.99 16.53 20.60
CA SER A 178 1.01 16.46 21.68
C SER A 178 0.54 17.83 22.20
N HIS A 179 1.38 18.86 22.07
CA HIS A 179 1.11 20.22 22.51
C HIS A 179 0.38 21.09 21.48
N THR A 180 0.05 20.53 20.30
CA THR A 180 -0.61 21.29 19.23
C THR A 180 -2.11 21.01 19.17
N PHE A 181 -2.86 22.04 18.77
CA PHE A 181 -4.30 21.98 18.53
C PHE A 181 -4.57 22.22 17.04
N TYR A 182 -5.66 21.67 16.53
CA TYR A 182 -6.00 21.84 15.12
C TYR A 182 -7.50 22.07 14.89
N GLY A 183 -7.79 22.73 13.77
CA GLY A 183 -9.11 22.77 13.17
C GLY A 183 -9.13 21.97 11.86
N LEU A 184 -10.17 21.20 11.63
CA LEU A 184 -10.37 20.49 10.36
C LEU A 184 -11.56 21.11 9.64
N ARG A 185 -11.36 21.48 8.37
CA ARG A 185 -12.42 21.98 7.48
C ARG A 185 -12.43 21.13 6.20
N ILE A 186 -13.58 20.60 5.87
CA ILE A 186 -13.82 19.94 4.59
C ILE A 186 -14.62 20.91 3.73
N LEU A 187 -14.02 21.34 2.63
CA LEU A 187 -14.59 22.34 1.72
C LEU A 187 -15.12 21.65 0.46
N PHE A 188 -16.25 22.11 0.01
CA PHE A 188 -16.82 21.72 -1.29
C PHE A 188 -16.80 22.93 -2.21
N PRO A 189 -16.27 22.81 -3.40
CA PRO A 189 -16.44 23.86 -4.40
C PRO A 189 -17.94 23.98 -4.69
N THR A 190 -18.52 25.12 -4.31
CA THR A 190 -19.94 25.41 -4.48
C THR A 190 -20.21 26.24 -5.71
N MET A 191 -19.16 26.88 -6.27
CA MET A 191 -19.25 27.76 -7.41
C MET A 191 -18.00 27.62 -8.27
N GLN A 192 -18.20 27.36 -9.55
CA GLN A 192 -17.14 27.38 -10.55
C GLN A 192 -17.45 28.54 -11.53
N ILE A 193 -16.50 29.45 -11.67
CA ILE A 193 -16.57 30.50 -12.68
C ILE A 193 -16.04 29.89 -13.97
N VAL A 194 -16.88 29.81 -15.00
CA VAL A 194 -16.51 29.28 -16.31
C VAL A 194 -16.51 30.43 -17.30
N ASP A 195 -15.40 30.64 -18.00
CA ASP A 195 -15.23 31.75 -18.96
C ASP A 195 -16.08 31.62 -20.24
N ALA A 196 -16.58 30.42 -20.54
CA ALA A 196 -17.47 30.19 -21.68
C ALA A 196 -18.52 29.12 -21.35
N PRO A 197 -19.80 29.35 -21.66
CA PRO A 197 -20.85 28.34 -21.46
C PRO A 197 -20.68 27.22 -22.49
N THR A 198 -20.18 26.09 -22.06
CA THR A 198 -20.34 24.82 -22.78
C THR A 198 -21.71 24.25 -22.39
N SER A 199 -22.44 23.76 -23.35
CA SER A 199 -23.84 23.31 -23.23
C SER A 199 -24.08 22.14 -22.27
N ASP A 200 -23.08 21.68 -21.56
CA ASP A 200 -23.12 20.52 -20.66
C ASP A 200 -22.51 20.84 -19.26
N SER A 201 -22.32 22.10 -18.94
CA SER A 201 -21.79 22.49 -17.63
C SER A 201 -22.92 22.86 -16.68
N ASP A 202 -23.00 22.22 -15.52
CA ASP A 202 -23.77 22.65 -14.34
C ASP A 202 -23.26 24.01 -13.83
N GLY A 203 -23.27 25.03 -14.69
CA GLY A 203 -22.86 26.39 -14.38
C GLY A 203 -23.91 27.09 -13.50
N ILE A 204 -23.42 27.81 -12.49
CA ILE A 204 -24.28 28.68 -11.68
C ILE A 204 -24.44 30.03 -12.40
N TYR A 205 -25.65 30.34 -12.79
CA TYR A 205 -26.01 31.65 -13.35
C TYR A 205 -26.36 32.59 -12.22
N VAL A 206 -25.65 33.70 -12.11
CA VAL A 206 -25.91 34.74 -11.11
C VAL A 206 -27.35 35.32 -11.37
N GLY A 207 -28.20 35.21 -10.37
CA GLY A 207 -29.58 35.68 -10.44
C GLY A 207 -30.62 34.63 -10.84
N VAL A 208 -30.24 33.40 -11.25
CA VAL A 208 -31.16 32.33 -11.63
C VAL A 208 -31.02 31.09 -10.72
N THR A 209 -29.81 30.68 -10.38
CA THR A 209 -29.55 29.46 -9.58
C THR A 209 -28.64 29.71 -8.38
N THR A 210 -28.40 30.96 -8.00
CA THR A 210 -27.51 31.31 -6.92
C THR A 210 -28.16 31.12 -5.56
N THR A 211 -27.83 30.04 -4.87
CA THR A 211 -27.96 29.93 -3.42
C THR A 211 -26.55 29.91 -2.80
N LEU A 212 -26.20 30.99 -2.15
CA LEU A 212 -24.98 31.07 -1.33
C LEU A 212 -25.23 30.30 -0.02
N GLY A 213 -24.68 29.11 0.09
CA GLY A 213 -24.74 28.33 1.30
C GLY A 213 -23.36 27.79 1.70
N SER A 214 -22.87 28.18 2.85
CA SER A 214 -21.73 27.51 3.51
C SER A 214 -22.30 26.48 4.51
N SER A 215 -22.08 25.20 4.29
CA SER A 215 -22.33 24.20 5.32
C SER A 215 -21.05 23.99 6.11
N SER A 216 -20.93 24.58 7.27
CA SER A 216 -19.98 24.18 8.30
C SER A 216 -20.63 23.08 9.12
N LEU A 217 -20.13 21.86 9.04
CA LEU A 217 -20.42 20.82 10.03
C LEU A 217 -19.60 21.15 11.29
N HIS A 218 -20.30 21.45 12.37
CA HIS A 218 -19.73 21.59 13.73
C HIS A 218 -19.51 20.21 14.33
#